data_4453afd11cbf81afa072da95b30f6aed
#
_entry.id   4453afd11cbf81afa072da95b30f6aed
#
_cell.length_a   1.000
_cell.length_b   1.000
_cell.length_c   1.000
_cell.angle_alpha   90.00
_cell.angle_beta   90.00
_cell.angle_gamma   90.00
#
_symmetry.space_group_name_H-M   'P 1'
#
loop_
_entity.id
_entity.type
_entity.pdbx_description
1 polymer ?
#
loop_
_entity_poly.entity_id
_entity_poly.type
_entity_poly.pdbx_seq_one_letter_code
_entity_poly.pdbx_strand_id
1 'polypeptide(L)'
;MDGNEKAAEPIDFNRARVASTYKDLSRQIVDTNDVVTRAIRRLQTTLDIASIVDIFYDELSNLMDVGQLRYQAPNENTYCLGENPGAHNCQFNLIIENTRLGKLSVCRKKRYSDDEISIIEFMASTVVFPLKNALMYQEAINAALFDQLTGLGNKRALNSSLHREAERAIRKQQELSAIMIDIDHFKLINDTYGHSAGDEILQQFATLITENFRKTDLSFRYGGEEFLLLLDDSSANNAALTAERLRQIIEAHNFSVANKTIKLTASFGCTSFDHKETLKSFVTRADKALYTAKKMGRNTVQINELTTQQDLYKQSAKEA
;
A
#
# COMPACT_ATOMS: atom_id res chain seq x y z
N MET A 1 44.09 -3.51 11.95
CA MET A 1 42.71 -4.03 12.25
C MET A 1 41.94 -3.89 10.96
N ASP A 2 42.24 -4.77 10.01
CA ASP A 2 41.62 -4.72 8.69
C ASP A 2 40.41 -5.63 8.70
N GLY A 3 39.24 -5.01 8.82
CA GLY A 3 37.95 -5.66 8.61
C GLY A 3 37.78 -5.93 7.12
N ASN A 4 38.10 -7.14 6.70
CA ASN A 4 37.90 -7.59 5.34
C ASN A 4 36.38 -7.84 5.14
N GLU A 5 35.63 -6.76 4.92
CA GLU A 5 34.30 -6.86 4.31
C GLU A 5 34.50 -7.34 2.87
N LYS A 6 34.40 -8.65 2.65
CA LYS A 6 34.16 -9.13 1.29
C LYS A 6 32.83 -8.55 0.84
N ALA A 7 32.89 -7.51 0.00
CA ALA A 7 31.73 -7.01 -0.70
C ALA A 7 31.03 -8.20 -1.38
N ALA A 8 29.73 -8.36 -1.11
CA ALA A 8 28.94 -9.44 -1.68
C ALA A 8 28.95 -9.29 -3.20
N GLU A 9 29.58 -10.22 -3.90
CA GLU A 9 29.42 -10.32 -5.35
C GLU A 9 27.95 -10.64 -5.67
N PRO A 10 27.36 -10.04 -6.69
CA PRO A 10 25.99 -10.36 -7.10
C PRO A 10 25.96 -11.79 -7.63
N ILE A 11 25.12 -12.64 -7.06
CA ILE A 11 24.86 -13.99 -7.54
C ILE A 11 23.95 -13.88 -8.75
N ASP A 12 24.50 -14.06 -9.96
CA ASP A 12 23.74 -14.19 -11.21
C ASP A 12 23.30 -15.66 -11.33
N PHE A 13 22.08 -15.94 -10.91
CA PHE A 13 21.51 -17.30 -10.95
C PHE A 13 21.30 -17.86 -12.36
N ASN A 14 21.39 -17.07 -13.43
CA ASN A 14 21.40 -17.55 -14.81
C ASN A 14 22.74 -18.20 -15.18
N ARG A 15 23.83 -17.82 -14.53
CA ARG A 15 25.16 -18.41 -14.73
C ARG A 15 25.47 -19.53 -13.73
N ALA A 16 24.74 -19.62 -12.60
CA ALA A 16 24.89 -20.73 -11.70
C ALA A 16 24.49 -22.00 -12.43
N ARG A 17 25.48 -22.77 -12.88
CA ARG A 17 25.31 -24.15 -13.34
C ARG A 17 24.84 -24.99 -12.15
N VAL A 18 23.56 -24.83 -11.78
CA VAL A 18 22.86 -25.54 -10.72
C VAL A 18 23.07 -27.07 -10.89
N ALA A 19 23.21 -27.56 -12.12
CA ALA A 19 23.34 -28.98 -12.44
C ALA A 19 24.73 -29.59 -12.12
N SER A 20 25.82 -28.84 -12.12
CA SER A 20 27.15 -29.44 -11.81
C SER A 20 27.47 -29.46 -10.32
N THR A 21 27.07 -28.37 -9.62
CA THR A 21 27.19 -28.27 -8.15
C THR A 21 26.28 -29.27 -7.45
N TYR A 22 25.12 -29.60 -8.04
CA TYR A 22 24.19 -30.61 -7.53
C TYR A 22 24.82 -32.02 -7.44
N LYS A 23 25.68 -32.36 -8.36
CA LYS A 23 26.30 -33.72 -8.43
C LYS A 23 27.42 -33.92 -7.41
N ASP A 24 28.13 -32.86 -7.06
CA ASP A 24 29.25 -32.91 -6.11
C ASP A 24 28.77 -32.73 -4.66
N LEU A 25 27.76 -31.89 -4.41
CA LEU A 25 27.09 -31.80 -3.09
C LEU A 25 26.24 -33.02 -2.76
N SER A 26 25.60 -33.67 -3.75
CA SER A 26 24.71 -34.83 -3.52
C SER A 26 25.42 -36.07 -2.98
N ARG A 27 26.73 -36.16 -3.02
CA ARG A 27 27.50 -37.26 -2.43
C ARG A 27 27.77 -37.13 -0.94
N GLN A 28 27.63 -35.93 -0.36
CA GLN A 28 27.85 -35.71 1.09
C GLN A 28 26.57 -35.51 1.91
N ILE A 29 25.40 -35.41 1.29
CA ILE A 29 24.21 -34.89 2.00
C ILE A 29 22.93 -35.65 1.59
N VAL A 30 22.76 -36.87 2.09
CA VAL A 30 21.46 -37.58 1.98
C VAL A 30 20.35 -36.85 2.75
N ASP A 31 20.67 -36.22 3.89
CA ASP A 31 19.70 -35.46 4.70
C ASP A 31 19.31 -34.09 4.11
N THR A 32 20.20 -33.45 3.36
CA THR A 32 19.93 -32.10 2.77
C THR A 32 18.94 -32.18 1.61
N ASN A 33 18.91 -33.27 0.87
CA ASN A 33 18.00 -33.45 -0.26
C ASN A 33 16.53 -33.42 0.19
N ASP A 34 16.24 -33.98 1.37
CA ASP A 34 14.89 -33.98 1.95
C ASP A 34 14.50 -32.58 2.43
N VAL A 35 15.44 -31.84 3.05
CA VAL A 35 15.21 -30.46 3.51
C VAL A 35 14.97 -29.51 2.31
N VAL A 36 15.80 -29.58 1.29
CA VAL A 36 15.68 -28.76 0.08
C VAL A 36 14.37 -29.05 -0.66
N THR A 37 14.03 -30.32 -0.84
CA THR A 37 12.77 -30.72 -1.49
C THR A 37 11.57 -30.22 -0.68
N ARG A 38 11.63 -30.30 0.64
CA ARG A 38 10.61 -29.76 1.54
C ARG A 38 10.54 -28.23 1.46
N ALA A 39 11.68 -27.54 1.49
CA ALA A 39 11.77 -26.09 1.34
C ALA A 39 11.13 -25.63 0.03
N ILE A 40 11.49 -26.21 -1.10
CA ILE A 40 10.90 -25.89 -2.42
C ILE A 40 9.39 -26.07 -2.40
N ARG A 41 8.88 -27.19 -1.88
CA ARG A 41 7.44 -27.44 -1.79
C ARG A 41 6.74 -26.41 -0.91
N ARG A 42 7.27 -26.09 0.27
CA ARG A 42 6.69 -25.09 1.18
C ARG A 42 6.72 -23.70 0.59
N LEU A 43 7.83 -23.27 -0.01
CA LEU A 43 7.98 -21.95 -0.63
C LEU A 43 7.02 -21.69 -1.80
N GLN A 44 6.52 -22.76 -2.46
CA GLN A 44 5.54 -22.66 -3.54
C GLN A 44 4.08 -22.57 -3.07
N THR A 45 3.82 -22.70 -1.75
CA THR A 45 2.44 -22.70 -1.23
C THR A 45 1.88 -21.32 -0.97
N THR A 46 2.68 -20.27 -1.05
CA THR A 46 2.28 -18.90 -0.71
C THR A 46 2.87 -17.88 -1.69
N LEU A 47 2.15 -16.76 -1.85
CA LEU A 47 2.59 -15.54 -2.53
C LEU A 47 2.79 -14.38 -1.55
N ASP A 48 2.69 -14.64 -0.24
CA ASP A 48 2.98 -13.65 0.79
C ASP A 48 4.48 -13.63 1.11
N ILE A 49 5.12 -12.48 0.94
CA ILE A 49 6.57 -12.33 1.11
C ILE A 49 7.00 -12.63 2.54
N ALA A 50 6.21 -12.22 3.55
CA ALA A 50 6.53 -12.50 4.95
C ALA A 50 6.55 -14.00 5.19
N SER A 51 5.52 -14.73 4.73
CA SER A 51 5.45 -16.19 4.82
C SER A 51 6.58 -16.90 4.08
N ILE A 52 7.00 -16.38 2.91
CA ILE A 52 8.16 -16.93 2.17
C ILE A 52 9.43 -16.79 3.01
N VAL A 53 9.64 -15.62 3.61
CA VAL A 53 10.82 -15.34 4.44
C VAL A 53 10.82 -16.19 5.71
N ASP A 54 9.65 -16.38 6.36
CA ASP A 54 9.45 -17.26 7.51
C ASP A 54 9.81 -18.72 7.17
N ILE A 55 9.25 -19.24 6.08
CA ILE A 55 9.54 -20.62 5.61
C ILE A 55 11.04 -20.77 5.33
N PHE A 56 11.65 -19.79 4.67
CA PHE A 56 13.06 -19.84 4.35
C PHE A 56 13.94 -19.83 5.61
N TYR A 57 13.60 -19.00 6.60
CA TYR A 57 14.29 -18.96 7.89
C TYR A 57 14.19 -20.29 8.64
N ASP A 58 12.99 -20.87 8.70
CA ASP A 58 12.75 -22.16 9.34
C ASP A 58 13.60 -23.28 8.71
N GLU A 59 13.55 -23.38 7.36
CA GLU A 59 14.29 -24.44 6.66
C GLU A 59 15.81 -24.25 6.75
N LEU A 60 16.30 -23.00 6.72
CA LEU A 60 17.72 -22.74 6.91
C LEU A 60 18.17 -23.02 8.35
N SER A 61 17.33 -22.69 9.35
CA SER A 61 17.59 -22.97 10.76
C SER A 61 17.62 -24.46 11.11
N ASN A 62 16.94 -25.30 10.30
CA ASN A 62 17.05 -26.75 10.42
C ASN A 62 18.39 -27.32 9.92
N LEU A 63 19.12 -26.54 9.08
CA LEU A 63 20.40 -26.97 8.52
C LEU A 63 21.59 -26.44 9.31
N MET A 64 21.46 -25.27 9.89
CA MET A 64 22.55 -24.58 10.61
C MET A 64 22.04 -23.58 11.63
N ASP A 65 22.95 -23.13 12.52
CA ASP A 65 22.68 -22.04 13.45
C ASP A 65 22.54 -20.71 12.70
N VAL A 66 21.33 -20.11 12.76
CA VAL A 66 20.98 -18.82 12.16
C VAL A 66 20.54 -17.87 13.27
N GLY A 67 21.39 -16.90 13.61
CA GLY A 67 21.06 -15.92 14.65
C GLY A 67 19.99 -14.92 14.22
N GLN A 68 20.11 -14.39 12.99
CA GLN A 68 19.10 -13.50 12.38
C GLN A 68 19.15 -13.63 10.85
N LEU A 69 17.98 -13.63 10.25
CA LEU A 69 17.80 -13.50 8.81
C LEU A 69 17.09 -12.17 8.53
N ARG A 70 17.57 -11.45 7.53
CA ARG A 70 16.97 -10.21 7.05
C ARG A 70 16.80 -10.27 5.53
N TYR A 71 15.60 -10.03 5.07
CA TYR A 71 15.31 -9.80 3.66
C TYR A 71 14.85 -8.36 3.46
N GLN A 72 15.53 -7.61 2.59
CA GLN A 72 15.15 -6.27 2.16
C GLN A 72 14.65 -6.34 0.72
N ALA A 73 13.36 -6.13 0.53
CA ALA A 73 12.71 -6.10 -0.78
C ALA A 73 13.11 -4.85 -1.60
N PRO A 74 12.90 -4.82 -2.92
CA PRO A 74 13.22 -3.67 -3.78
C PRO A 74 12.48 -2.38 -3.40
N ASN A 75 11.30 -2.49 -2.79
CA ASN A 75 10.47 -1.38 -2.28
C ASN A 75 10.85 -0.94 -0.85
N GLU A 76 12.06 -1.31 -0.39
CA GLU A 76 12.63 -1.00 0.94
C GLU A 76 11.92 -1.67 2.14
N ASN A 77 10.84 -2.41 1.93
CA ASN A 77 10.25 -3.21 3.00
C ASN A 77 11.27 -4.23 3.51
N THR A 78 11.41 -4.30 4.83
CA THR A 78 12.39 -5.18 5.49
C THR A 78 11.67 -6.19 6.35
N TYR A 79 12.03 -7.46 6.18
CA TYR A 79 11.56 -8.60 6.95
C TYR A 79 12.75 -9.13 7.78
N CYS A 80 12.59 -9.23 9.09
CA CYS A 80 13.63 -9.68 10.01
C CYS A 80 13.10 -10.81 10.89
N LEU A 81 13.85 -11.90 10.98
CA LEU A 81 13.56 -13.06 11.80
C LEU A 81 14.78 -13.43 12.62
N GLY A 82 14.56 -13.90 13.84
CA GLY A 82 15.62 -14.19 14.80
C GLY A 82 16.04 -12.96 15.62
N GLU A 83 16.44 -13.19 16.87
CA GLU A 83 16.67 -12.12 17.87
C GLU A 83 18.13 -11.73 18.05
N ASN A 84 19.08 -12.50 17.52
CA ASN A 84 20.51 -12.34 17.78
C ASN A 84 21.32 -12.02 16.53
N PRO A 85 21.35 -10.75 16.07
CA PRO A 85 22.29 -10.36 15.02
C PRO A 85 23.72 -10.53 15.56
N GLY A 86 24.46 -11.48 15.02
CA GLY A 86 25.86 -11.69 15.37
C GLY A 86 26.78 -10.75 14.59
N ALA A 87 28.07 -10.79 14.92
CA ALA A 87 29.11 -10.00 14.24
C ALA A 87 29.46 -10.52 12.82
N HIS A 88 29.08 -11.77 12.51
CA HIS A 88 29.37 -12.38 11.21
C HIS A 88 28.13 -12.38 10.33
N ASN A 89 28.25 -11.78 9.16
CA ASN A 89 27.14 -11.56 8.21
C ASN A 89 27.52 -12.12 6.83
N CYS A 90 26.62 -12.92 6.24
CA CYS A 90 26.63 -13.29 4.83
C CYS A 90 25.52 -12.53 4.13
N GLN A 91 25.83 -11.83 3.05
CA GLN A 91 24.87 -11.00 2.33
C GLN A 91 24.84 -11.37 0.85
N PHE A 92 23.65 -11.51 0.30
CA PHE A 92 23.40 -11.90 -1.09
C PHE A 92 22.47 -10.89 -1.75
N ASN A 93 22.84 -10.42 -2.94
CA ASN A 93 21.95 -9.66 -3.80
C ASN A 93 21.18 -10.66 -4.67
N LEU A 94 19.86 -10.70 -4.50
CA LEU A 94 19.00 -11.60 -5.27
C LEU A 94 18.64 -10.93 -6.59
N ILE A 95 19.15 -11.49 -7.71
CA ILE A 95 18.95 -10.96 -9.06
C ILE A 95 18.60 -12.11 -9.99
N ILE A 96 17.60 -11.92 -10.85
CA ILE A 96 17.25 -12.87 -11.93
C ILE A 96 16.94 -12.09 -13.20
N GLU A 97 17.53 -12.48 -14.33
CA GLU A 97 17.27 -11.86 -15.65
C GLU A 97 17.33 -10.32 -15.62
N ASN A 98 18.30 -9.74 -14.93
CA ASN A 98 18.45 -8.29 -14.70
C ASN A 98 17.38 -7.67 -13.76
N THR A 99 16.45 -8.45 -13.22
CA THR A 99 15.48 -7.99 -12.24
C THR A 99 16.04 -8.14 -10.84
N ARG A 100 16.13 -7.03 -10.09
CA ARG A 100 16.56 -7.04 -8.70
C ARG A 100 15.39 -7.46 -7.81
N LEU A 101 15.57 -8.54 -7.05
CA LEU A 101 14.58 -9.06 -6.11
C LEU A 101 14.82 -8.63 -4.67
N GLY A 102 15.91 -7.91 -4.39
CA GLY A 102 16.25 -7.42 -3.07
C GLY A 102 17.56 -7.98 -2.51
N LYS A 103 17.73 -7.84 -1.21
CA LYS A 103 18.91 -8.31 -0.46
C LYS A 103 18.52 -9.30 0.61
N LEU A 104 19.25 -10.40 0.68
CA LEU A 104 19.15 -11.38 1.75
C LEU A 104 20.41 -11.32 2.61
N SER A 105 20.25 -11.25 3.92
CA SER A 105 21.36 -11.22 4.88
C SER A 105 21.12 -12.24 5.97
N VAL A 106 22.13 -13.04 6.28
CA VAL A 106 22.11 -14.05 7.34
C VAL A 106 23.23 -13.77 8.32
N CYS A 107 22.89 -13.56 9.58
CA CYS A 107 23.84 -13.16 10.63
C CYS A 107 23.88 -14.16 11.78
N ARG A 108 25.03 -14.35 12.39
CA ARG A 108 25.20 -15.09 13.66
C ARG A 108 26.46 -14.69 14.43
N LYS A 109 26.63 -15.18 15.65
CA LYS A 109 27.81 -14.90 16.49
C LYS A 109 29.07 -15.63 16.01
N LYS A 110 28.93 -16.86 15.48
CA LYS A 110 30.03 -17.70 15.04
C LYS A 110 30.31 -17.47 13.55
N ARG A 111 31.59 -17.47 13.16
CA ARG A 111 31.99 -17.35 11.75
C ARG A 111 31.42 -18.51 10.92
N TYR A 112 30.99 -18.23 9.72
CA TYR A 112 30.55 -19.22 8.74
C TYR A 112 31.77 -19.92 8.13
N SER A 113 31.70 -21.25 7.95
CA SER A 113 32.64 -22.00 7.11
C SER A 113 32.28 -21.82 5.63
N ASP A 114 33.21 -22.18 4.74
CA ASP A 114 32.97 -22.11 3.30
C ASP A 114 31.84 -23.08 2.88
N ASP A 115 31.73 -24.26 3.52
CA ASP A 115 30.64 -25.20 3.30
C ASP A 115 29.29 -24.63 3.72
N GLU A 116 29.21 -23.96 4.88
CA GLU A 116 27.98 -23.31 5.34
C GLU A 116 27.56 -22.15 4.43
N ILE A 117 28.52 -21.38 3.90
CA ILE A 117 28.24 -20.31 2.92
C ILE A 117 27.67 -20.95 1.64
N SER A 118 28.24 -22.04 1.16
CA SER A 118 27.73 -22.76 -0.03
C SER A 118 26.31 -23.29 0.18
N ILE A 119 25.98 -23.78 1.40
CA ILE A 119 24.62 -24.20 1.74
C ILE A 119 23.67 -22.99 1.73
N ILE A 120 24.06 -21.84 2.30
CA ILE A 120 23.22 -20.63 2.29
C ILE A 120 22.99 -20.16 0.86
N GLU A 121 24.02 -20.14 0.00
CA GLU A 121 23.90 -19.78 -1.42
C GLU A 121 22.93 -20.70 -2.16
N PHE A 122 23.07 -21.99 -1.95
CA PHE A 122 22.18 -22.98 -2.55
C PHE A 122 20.73 -22.80 -2.07
N MET A 123 20.51 -22.65 -0.77
CA MET A 123 19.20 -22.37 -0.21
C MET A 123 18.63 -21.04 -0.74
N ALA A 124 19.45 -19.98 -0.82
CA ALA A 124 19.05 -18.70 -1.41
C ALA A 124 18.58 -18.85 -2.88
N SER A 125 19.14 -19.79 -3.63
CA SER A 125 18.68 -20.09 -4.98
C SER A 125 17.24 -20.64 -5.02
N THR A 126 16.81 -21.33 -4.00
CA THR A 126 15.44 -21.92 -3.94
C THR A 126 14.36 -20.88 -3.70
N VAL A 127 14.69 -19.76 -3.05
CA VAL A 127 13.73 -18.69 -2.71
C VAL A 127 13.57 -17.65 -3.83
N VAL A 128 14.47 -17.60 -4.81
CA VAL A 128 14.49 -16.58 -5.87
C VAL A 128 13.18 -16.54 -6.69
N PHE A 129 12.73 -17.70 -7.19
CA PHE A 129 11.48 -17.77 -7.95
C PHE A 129 10.22 -17.51 -7.12
N PRO A 130 10.05 -18.11 -5.91
CA PRO A 130 8.98 -17.72 -5.00
C PRO A 130 8.92 -16.22 -4.73
N LEU A 131 10.06 -15.57 -4.43
CA LEU A 131 10.11 -14.12 -4.22
C LEU A 131 9.77 -13.33 -5.50
N LYS A 132 10.28 -13.75 -6.67
CA LYS A 132 9.91 -13.11 -7.95
C LYS A 132 8.40 -13.15 -8.15
N ASN A 133 7.79 -14.33 -7.99
CA ASN A 133 6.34 -14.50 -8.14
C ASN A 133 5.54 -13.66 -7.13
N ALA A 134 5.97 -13.65 -5.87
CA ALA A 134 5.32 -12.86 -4.83
C ALA A 134 5.41 -11.35 -5.09
N LEU A 135 6.57 -10.84 -5.53
CA LEU A 135 6.76 -9.43 -5.90
C LEU A 135 5.90 -9.06 -7.11
N MET A 136 5.90 -9.87 -8.17
CA MET A 136 5.05 -9.64 -9.35
C MET A 136 3.56 -9.68 -8.99
N TYR A 137 3.14 -10.60 -8.11
CA TYR A 137 1.77 -10.66 -7.63
C TYR A 137 1.39 -9.41 -6.83
N GLN A 138 2.28 -8.95 -5.95
CA GLN A 138 2.08 -7.71 -5.19
C GLN A 138 1.98 -6.48 -6.10
N GLU A 139 2.83 -6.39 -7.13
CA GLU A 139 2.77 -5.33 -8.14
C GLU A 139 1.44 -5.37 -8.92
N ALA A 140 0.99 -6.57 -9.32
CA ALA A 140 -0.28 -6.73 -10.02
C ALA A 140 -1.48 -6.32 -9.14
N ILE A 141 -1.47 -6.68 -7.85
CA ILE A 141 -2.49 -6.22 -6.89
C ILE A 141 -2.44 -4.71 -6.73
N ASN A 142 -1.24 -4.14 -6.55
CA ASN A 142 -1.09 -2.69 -6.40
C ASN A 142 -1.59 -1.95 -7.64
N ALA A 143 -1.22 -2.40 -8.84
CA ALA A 143 -1.72 -1.83 -10.09
C ALA A 143 -3.24 -1.97 -10.25
N ALA A 144 -3.83 -3.03 -9.71
CA ALA A 144 -5.28 -3.26 -9.76
C ALA A 144 -6.08 -2.42 -8.75
N LEU A 145 -5.48 -2.04 -7.61
CA LEU A 145 -6.19 -1.41 -6.49
C LEU A 145 -5.78 0.04 -6.21
N PHE A 146 -4.62 0.49 -6.66
CA PHE A 146 -4.15 1.85 -6.42
C PHE A 146 -4.06 2.65 -7.72
N ASP A 147 -4.29 3.94 -7.62
CA ASP A 147 -4.05 4.89 -8.70
C ASP A 147 -2.54 5.17 -8.82
N GLN A 148 -1.97 4.91 -9.98
CA GLN A 148 -0.52 4.98 -10.19
C GLN A 148 0.05 6.40 -10.08
N LEU A 149 -0.78 7.43 -10.29
CA LEU A 149 -0.34 8.81 -10.20
C LEU A 149 -0.30 9.30 -8.75
N THR A 150 -1.36 9.01 -7.99
CA THR A 150 -1.57 9.59 -6.66
C THR A 150 -1.23 8.65 -5.51
N GLY A 151 -1.10 7.34 -5.77
CA GLY A 151 -0.90 6.32 -4.75
C GLY A 151 -2.12 6.03 -3.88
N LEU A 152 -3.22 6.74 -4.06
CA LEU A 152 -4.48 6.48 -3.35
C LEU A 152 -5.19 5.24 -3.92
N GLY A 153 -6.14 4.68 -3.17
CA GLY A 153 -7.00 3.63 -3.72
C GLY A 153 -7.71 4.11 -4.98
N ASN A 154 -7.86 3.22 -5.97
CA ASN A 154 -8.64 3.52 -7.17
C ASN A 154 -10.13 3.16 -6.97
N LYS A 155 -10.96 3.39 -7.99
CA LYS A 155 -12.40 3.09 -7.95
C LYS A 155 -12.72 1.61 -7.66
N ARG A 156 -11.84 0.67 -8.07
CA ARG A 156 -12.00 -0.76 -7.76
C ARG A 156 -11.77 -1.04 -6.27
N ALA A 157 -10.73 -0.46 -5.70
CA ALA A 157 -10.46 -0.54 -4.27
C ALA A 157 -11.57 0.10 -3.44
N LEU A 158 -12.12 1.24 -3.88
CA LEU A 158 -13.28 1.87 -3.25
C LEU A 158 -14.45 0.90 -3.15
N ASN A 159 -14.85 0.24 -4.25
CA ASN A 159 -16.00 -0.66 -4.26
C ASN A 159 -15.84 -1.81 -3.25
N SER A 160 -14.67 -2.43 -3.19
CA SER A 160 -14.40 -3.49 -2.20
C SER A 160 -14.37 -2.97 -0.76
N SER A 161 -13.83 -1.78 -0.55
CA SER A 161 -13.75 -1.15 0.78
C SER A 161 -15.12 -0.70 1.27
N LEU A 162 -15.97 -0.15 0.40
CA LEU A 162 -17.35 0.25 0.73
C LEU A 162 -18.15 -0.89 1.35
N HIS A 163 -18.11 -2.08 0.74
CA HIS A 163 -18.82 -3.25 1.29
C HIS A 163 -18.31 -3.61 2.68
N ARG A 164 -16.98 -3.72 2.82
CA ARG A 164 -16.34 -4.09 4.08
C ARG A 164 -16.61 -3.10 5.21
N GLU A 165 -16.47 -1.79 4.94
CA GLU A 165 -16.65 -0.76 5.96
C GLU A 165 -18.15 -0.59 6.31
N ALA A 166 -19.07 -0.71 5.37
CA ALA A 166 -20.50 -0.70 5.65
C ALA A 166 -20.93 -1.89 6.54
N GLU A 167 -20.48 -3.11 6.21
CA GLU A 167 -20.73 -4.28 7.06
C GLU A 167 -20.11 -4.13 8.45
N ARG A 168 -18.93 -3.52 8.53
CA ARG A 168 -18.25 -3.23 9.80
C ARG A 168 -19.05 -2.22 10.63
N ALA A 169 -19.51 -1.13 10.01
CA ALA A 169 -20.31 -0.09 10.66
C ALA A 169 -21.63 -0.67 11.21
N ILE A 170 -22.34 -1.48 10.41
CA ILE A 170 -23.57 -2.16 10.84
C ILE A 170 -23.29 -3.07 12.05
N ARG A 171 -22.26 -3.94 11.96
CA ARG A 171 -21.93 -4.90 13.02
C ARG A 171 -21.54 -4.23 14.33
N LYS A 172 -20.79 -3.10 14.25
CA LYS A 172 -20.33 -2.35 15.41
C LYS A 172 -21.30 -1.28 15.90
N GLN A 173 -22.40 -1.05 15.19
CA GLN A 173 -23.31 0.07 15.41
C GLN A 173 -22.61 1.43 15.42
N GLN A 174 -21.61 1.59 14.54
CA GLN A 174 -20.86 2.83 14.32
C GLN A 174 -21.33 3.54 13.08
N GLU A 175 -21.10 4.84 13.02
CA GLU A 175 -21.40 5.65 11.83
C GLU A 175 -20.28 5.47 10.77
N LEU A 176 -20.68 5.57 9.51
CA LEU A 176 -19.76 5.60 8.36
C LEU A 176 -20.12 6.81 7.53
N SER A 177 -19.15 7.65 7.22
CA SER A 177 -19.38 8.83 6.37
C SER A 177 -18.52 8.82 5.12
N ALA A 178 -19.01 9.52 4.09
CA ALA A 178 -18.27 9.77 2.86
C ALA A 178 -18.12 11.26 2.61
N ILE A 179 -16.95 11.65 2.10
CA ILE A 179 -16.66 12.97 1.57
C ILE A 179 -16.27 12.82 0.09
N MET A 180 -17.06 13.35 -0.81
CA MET A 180 -16.73 13.50 -2.22
C MET A 180 -16.07 14.85 -2.42
N ILE A 181 -14.93 14.90 -3.11
CA ILE A 181 -14.10 16.09 -3.32
C ILE A 181 -13.83 16.26 -4.81
N ASP A 182 -13.79 17.50 -5.27
CA ASP A 182 -13.40 17.82 -6.64
C ASP A 182 -12.57 19.11 -6.64
N ILE A 183 -11.48 19.12 -7.40
CA ILE A 183 -10.60 20.28 -7.54
C ILE A 183 -11.28 21.31 -8.43
N ASP A 184 -11.54 22.49 -7.89
CA ASP A 184 -12.23 23.54 -8.61
C ASP A 184 -11.38 24.04 -9.80
N HIS A 185 -12.02 24.12 -10.97
CA HIS A 185 -11.42 24.63 -12.21
C HIS A 185 -10.15 23.85 -12.67
N PHE A 186 -10.03 22.56 -12.35
CA PHE A 186 -8.85 21.75 -12.70
C PHE A 186 -8.57 21.73 -14.20
N LYS A 187 -9.62 21.71 -15.03
CA LYS A 187 -9.47 21.80 -16.49
C LYS A 187 -8.73 23.08 -16.92
N LEU A 188 -9.03 24.23 -16.30
CA LEU A 188 -8.34 25.49 -16.60
C LEU A 188 -6.85 25.43 -16.25
N ILE A 189 -6.50 24.71 -15.19
CA ILE A 189 -5.10 24.47 -14.81
C ILE A 189 -4.40 23.65 -15.89
N ASN A 190 -5.00 22.54 -16.36
CA ASN A 190 -4.46 21.74 -17.44
C ASN A 190 -4.32 22.53 -18.74
N ASP A 191 -5.33 23.32 -19.10
CA ASP A 191 -5.33 24.15 -20.31
C ASP A 191 -4.26 25.26 -20.26
N THR A 192 -3.93 25.76 -19.06
CA THR A 192 -2.97 26.86 -18.87
C THR A 192 -1.53 26.38 -18.70
N TYR A 193 -1.31 25.27 -17.98
CA TYR A 193 0.02 24.81 -17.55
C TYR A 193 0.41 23.46 -18.14
N GLY A 194 -0.51 22.80 -18.85
CA GLY A 194 -0.31 21.48 -19.43
C GLY A 194 -0.67 20.33 -18.50
N HIS A 195 -0.88 19.14 -19.05
CA HIS A 195 -1.28 17.93 -18.30
C HIS A 195 -0.24 17.50 -17.26
N SER A 196 1.06 17.63 -17.56
CA SER A 196 2.10 17.30 -16.58
C SER A 196 2.02 18.14 -15.31
N ALA A 197 1.66 19.43 -15.45
CA ALA A 197 1.41 20.32 -14.34
C ALA A 197 0.18 19.87 -13.51
N GLY A 198 -0.88 19.46 -14.19
CA GLY A 198 -2.05 18.87 -13.53
C GLY A 198 -1.72 17.61 -12.77
N ASP A 199 -0.88 16.74 -13.32
CA ASP A 199 -0.43 15.52 -12.67
C ASP A 199 0.37 15.80 -11.37
N GLU A 200 1.29 16.79 -11.41
CA GLU A 200 2.02 17.23 -10.21
C GLU A 200 1.07 17.80 -9.13
N ILE A 201 0.04 18.55 -9.53
CA ILE A 201 -0.99 19.05 -8.61
C ILE A 201 -1.78 17.90 -7.98
N LEU A 202 -2.21 16.91 -8.77
CA LEU A 202 -2.93 15.75 -8.27
C LEU A 202 -2.11 14.95 -7.24
N GLN A 203 -0.80 14.81 -7.45
CA GLN A 203 0.10 14.18 -6.50
C GLN A 203 0.21 14.97 -5.19
N GLN A 204 0.42 16.29 -5.26
CA GLN A 204 0.48 17.15 -4.08
C GLN A 204 -0.87 17.16 -3.34
N PHE A 205 -1.98 17.19 -4.06
CA PHE A 205 -3.33 17.13 -3.49
C PHE A 205 -3.57 15.82 -2.73
N ALA A 206 -3.18 14.70 -3.31
CA ALA A 206 -3.25 13.39 -2.67
C ALA A 206 -2.38 13.30 -1.40
N THR A 207 -1.19 13.92 -1.42
CA THR A 207 -0.32 14.04 -0.25
C THR A 207 -1.00 14.83 0.86
N LEU A 208 -1.61 15.99 0.55
CA LEU A 208 -2.36 16.78 1.53
C LEU A 208 -3.52 15.97 2.15
N ILE A 209 -4.24 15.19 1.34
CA ILE A 209 -5.26 14.27 1.86
C ILE A 209 -4.62 13.31 2.85
N THR A 210 -3.58 12.58 2.45
CA THR A 210 -2.99 11.51 3.25
C THR A 210 -2.42 12.02 4.58
N GLU A 211 -1.81 13.20 4.60
CA GLU A 211 -1.22 13.81 5.79
C GLU A 211 -2.26 14.34 6.79
N ASN A 212 -3.47 14.64 6.33
CA ASN A 212 -4.49 15.27 7.16
C ASN A 212 -5.63 14.33 7.60
N PHE A 213 -5.55 13.04 7.27
CA PHE A 213 -6.51 12.03 7.67
C PHE A 213 -5.90 10.97 8.58
N ARG A 214 -6.76 10.27 9.35
CA ARG A 214 -6.33 9.18 10.23
C ARG A 214 -5.96 7.95 9.40
N LYS A 215 -5.11 7.07 9.96
CA LYS A 215 -4.79 5.78 9.32
C LYS A 215 -6.00 4.85 9.15
N THR A 216 -7.07 5.08 9.91
CA THR A 216 -8.34 4.35 9.81
C THR A 216 -9.24 4.85 8.69
N ASP A 217 -9.04 6.10 8.24
CA ASP A 217 -9.80 6.68 7.15
C ASP A 217 -9.23 6.20 5.81
N LEU A 218 -10.09 5.96 4.85
CA LEU A 218 -9.68 5.45 3.54
C LEU A 218 -9.86 6.53 2.48
N SER A 219 -8.85 6.68 1.63
CA SER A 219 -8.84 7.68 0.57
C SER A 219 -8.69 7.05 -0.81
N PHE A 220 -9.45 7.55 -1.76
CA PHE A 220 -9.53 7.03 -3.12
C PHE A 220 -9.55 8.15 -4.14
N ARG A 221 -8.91 7.91 -5.30
CA ARG A 221 -9.13 8.70 -6.50
C ARG A 221 -10.34 8.12 -7.23
N TYR A 222 -11.44 8.88 -7.26
CA TYR A 222 -12.72 8.43 -7.80
C TYR A 222 -12.84 8.66 -9.30
N GLY A 223 -12.27 9.79 -9.79
CA GLY A 223 -12.26 10.20 -11.18
C GLY A 223 -10.95 10.90 -11.56
N GLY A 224 -10.94 11.70 -12.61
CA GLY A 224 -9.77 12.44 -13.07
C GLY A 224 -9.24 13.41 -12.01
N GLU A 225 -10.12 14.25 -11.49
CA GLU A 225 -9.86 15.29 -10.49
C GLU A 225 -10.73 15.13 -9.24
N GLU A 226 -11.41 13.97 -9.13
CA GLU A 226 -12.35 13.66 -8.07
C GLU A 226 -11.75 12.65 -7.09
N PHE A 227 -11.97 12.91 -5.80
CA PHE A 227 -11.52 12.05 -4.70
C PHE A 227 -12.69 11.68 -3.80
N LEU A 228 -12.63 10.51 -3.20
CA LEU A 228 -13.62 10.06 -2.22
C LEU A 228 -12.91 9.57 -0.96
N LEU A 229 -13.37 10.04 0.18
CA LEU A 229 -12.87 9.61 1.48
C LEU A 229 -13.99 8.88 2.22
N LEU A 230 -13.63 7.79 2.90
CA LEU A 230 -14.49 7.08 3.84
C LEU A 230 -13.96 7.28 5.24
N LEU A 231 -14.80 7.78 6.13
CA LEU A 231 -14.47 8.06 7.54
C LEU A 231 -15.16 7.05 8.43
N ASP A 232 -14.35 6.27 9.14
CA ASP A 232 -14.80 5.30 10.13
C ASP A 232 -15.28 6.01 11.40
N ASP A 233 -16.40 5.57 11.96
CA ASP A 233 -17.00 6.10 13.20
C ASP A 233 -17.19 7.64 13.17
N SER A 234 -17.80 8.12 12.10
CA SER A 234 -17.97 9.56 11.84
C SER A 234 -19.36 9.88 11.31
N SER A 235 -20.04 10.85 11.96
CA SER A 235 -21.31 11.40 11.49
C SER A 235 -21.14 12.33 10.29
N ALA A 236 -22.20 12.65 9.57
CA ALA A 236 -22.17 13.62 8.47
C ALA A 236 -21.64 14.99 8.91
N ASN A 237 -21.99 15.44 10.11
CA ASN A 237 -21.50 16.70 10.68
C ASN A 237 -19.99 16.65 10.98
N ASN A 238 -19.49 15.55 11.55
CA ASN A 238 -18.06 15.36 11.79
C ASN A 238 -17.28 15.26 10.47
N ALA A 239 -17.85 14.61 9.46
CA ALA A 239 -17.28 14.57 8.12
C ALA A 239 -17.21 15.99 7.51
N ALA A 240 -18.25 16.81 7.69
CA ALA A 240 -18.25 18.18 7.20
C ALA A 240 -17.22 19.07 7.93
N LEU A 241 -17.03 18.90 9.23
CA LEU A 241 -15.97 19.61 9.97
C LEU A 241 -14.57 19.19 9.47
N THR A 242 -14.39 17.91 9.19
CA THR A 242 -13.14 17.39 8.63
C THR A 242 -12.91 17.89 7.20
N ALA A 243 -13.95 17.92 6.38
CA ALA A 243 -13.92 18.49 5.03
C ALA A 243 -13.60 19.98 5.05
N GLU A 244 -14.19 20.76 5.95
CA GLU A 244 -13.92 22.20 6.07
C GLU A 244 -12.47 22.48 6.48
N ARG A 245 -11.93 21.70 7.42
CA ARG A 245 -10.51 21.79 7.76
C ARG A 245 -9.62 21.52 6.55
N LEU A 246 -9.90 20.46 5.77
CA LEU A 246 -9.14 20.15 4.56
C LEU A 246 -9.29 21.24 3.50
N ARG A 247 -10.50 21.76 3.31
CA ARG A 247 -10.78 22.88 2.40
C ARG A 247 -9.88 24.09 2.69
N GLN A 248 -9.79 24.48 3.97
CA GLN A 248 -8.95 25.60 4.41
C GLN A 248 -7.45 25.33 4.18
N ILE A 249 -7.00 24.09 4.43
CA ILE A 249 -5.62 23.67 4.18
C ILE A 249 -5.30 23.79 2.70
N ILE A 250 -6.19 23.29 1.82
CA ILE A 250 -6.01 23.34 0.37
C ILE A 250 -5.98 24.79 -0.13
N GLU A 251 -6.92 25.62 0.31
CA GLU A 251 -7.00 27.04 -0.06
C GLU A 251 -5.73 27.83 0.37
N ALA A 252 -5.19 27.51 1.54
CA ALA A 252 -3.96 28.12 2.05
C ALA A 252 -2.70 27.57 1.37
N HIS A 253 -2.74 26.33 0.82
CA HIS A 253 -1.57 25.67 0.28
C HIS A 253 -1.04 26.36 -1.00
N ASN A 254 0.27 26.30 -1.17
CA ASN A 254 0.98 26.79 -2.35
C ASN A 254 1.42 25.59 -3.20
N PHE A 255 0.64 25.25 -4.23
CA PHE A 255 1.01 24.18 -5.14
C PHE A 255 2.16 24.62 -6.02
N SER A 256 3.27 23.91 -5.96
CA SER A 256 4.49 24.24 -6.72
C SER A 256 4.57 23.38 -7.97
N VAL A 257 4.57 23.99 -9.15
CA VAL A 257 4.66 23.32 -10.44
C VAL A 257 5.58 24.11 -11.35
N ALA A 258 6.62 23.49 -11.90
CA ALA A 258 7.58 24.11 -12.84
C ALA A 258 8.08 25.49 -12.37
N ASN A 259 8.45 25.63 -11.09
CA ASN A 259 8.89 26.87 -10.45
C ASN A 259 7.83 27.98 -10.37
N LYS A 260 6.56 27.65 -10.54
CA LYS A 260 5.43 28.56 -10.33
C LYS A 260 4.60 28.11 -9.14
N THR A 261 4.04 29.07 -8.43
CA THR A 261 3.09 28.81 -7.35
C THR A 261 1.67 28.97 -7.90
N ILE A 262 0.86 27.92 -7.75
CA ILE A 262 -0.53 27.90 -8.18
C ILE A 262 -1.42 27.84 -6.94
N LYS A 263 -2.43 28.71 -6.88
CA LYS A 263 -3.50 28.63 -5.88
C LYS A 263 -4.71 27.96 -6.51
N LEU A 264 -5.30 27.02 -5.79
CA LEU A 264 -6.53 26.36 -6.18
C LEU A 264 -7.43 26.16 -4.97
N THR A 265 -8.67 25.85 -5.22
CA THR A 265 -9.65 25.46 -4.21
C THR A 265 -10.27 24.12 -4.57
N ALA A 266 -11.04 23.57 -3.66
CA ALA A 266 -11.81 22.35 -3.88
C ALA A 266 -13.21 22.48 -3.28
N SER A 267 -14.15 21.79 -3.87
CA SER A 267 -15.53 21.67 -3.40
C SER A 267 -15.76 20.29 -2.77
N PHE A 268 -16.63 20.25 -1.75
CA PHE A 268 -16.81 19.06 -0.92
C PHE A 268 -18.29 18.72 -0.75
N GLY A 269 -18.62 17.42 -0.86
CA GLY A 269 -19.94 16.90 -0.57
C GLY A 269 -19.87 15.80 0.49
N CYS A 270 -20.55 15.98 1.62
CA CYS A 270 -20.52 15.07 2.77
C CYS A 270 -21.87 14.37 2.95
N THR A 271 -21.82 13.12 3.42
CA THR A 271 -22.99 12.36 3.81
C THR A 271 -22.63 11.23 4.78
N SER A 272 -23.59 10.75 5.57
CA SER A 272 -23.46 9.51 6.37
C SER A 272 -24.28 8.37 5.77
N PHE A 273 -23.81 7.15 5.99
CA PHE A 273 -24.45 5.93 5.51
C PHE A 273 -25.66 5.57 6.37
N ASP A 274 -26.80 5.33 5.72
CA ASP A 274 -27.97 4.71 6.36
C ASP A 274 -28.01 3.21 6.02
N HIS A 275 -28.13 2.37 7.05
CA HIS A 275 -28.22 0.91 6.89
C HIS A 275 -29.36 0.44 5.99
N LYS A 276 -30.34 1.29 5.69
CA LYS A 276 -31.49 1.01 4.84
C LYS A 276 -31.25 1.33 3.37
N GLU A 277 -30.15 2.02 3.05
CA GLU A 277 -29.85 2.40 1.68
C GLU A 277 -28.84 1.44 1.01
N THR A 278 -28.78 1.50 -0.31
CA THR A 278 -27.72 0.81 -1.06
C THR A 278 -26.43 1.62 -1.02
N LEU A 279 -25.27 0.95 -1.09
CA LEU A 279 -23.96 1.62 -1.17
C LEU A 279 -23.85 2.57 -2.36
N LYS A 280 -24.54 2.25 -3.46
CA LYS A 280 -24.65 3.13 -4.63
C LYS A 280 -25.40 4.42 -4.29
N SER A 281 -26.51 4.33 -3.53
CA SER A 281 -27.26 5.49 -3.05
C SER A 281 -26.42 6.37 -2.16
N PHE A 282 -25.69 5.78 -1.23
CA PHE A 282 -24.77 6.47 -0.31
C PHE A 282 -23.75 7.33 -1.07
N VAL A 283 -23.02 6.74 -2.03
CA VAL A 283 -22.04 7.48 -2.86
C VAL A 283 -22.74 8.54 -3.71
N THR A 284 -23.92 8.24 -4.27
CA THR A 284 -24.69 9.22 -5.07
C THR A 284 -25.14 10.43 -4.23
N ARG A 285 -25.40 10.26 -2.92
CA ARG A 285 -25.73 11.38 -2.05
C ARG A 285 -24.54 12.29 -1.78
N ALA A 286 -23.34 11.72 -1.59
CA ALA A 286 -22.11 12.51 -1.49
C ALA A 286 -21.85 13.31 -2.77
N ASP A 287 -22.06 12.71 -3.96
CA ASP A 287 -21.94 13.35 -5.26
C ASP A 287 -22.97 14.50 -5.44
N LYS A 288 -24.23 14.29 -5.03
CA LYS A 288 -25.25 15.35 -5.05
C LYS A 288 -24.88 16.53 -4.14
N ALA A 289 -24.31 16.26 -2.96
CA ALA A 289 -23.82 17.30 -2.06
C ALA A 289 -22.67 18.08 -2.71
N LEU A 290 -21.73 17.41 -3.33
CA LEU A 290 -20.63 18.03 -4.09
C LEU A 290 -21.16 18.90 -5.25
N TYR A 291 -22.12 18.39 -5.99
CA TYR A 291 -22.76 19.17 -7.05
C TYR A 291 -23.42 20.44 -6.52
N THR A 292 -24.05 20.38 -5.35
CA THR A 292 -24.61 21.56 -4.67
C THR A 292 -23.50 22.54 -4.29
N ALA A 293 -22.39 22.07 -3.73
CA ALA A 293 -21.22 22.90 -3.41
C ALA A 293 -20.70 23.66 -4.64
N LYS A 294 -20.57 22.96 -5.78
CA LYS A 294 -20.15 23.57 -7.05
C LYS A 294 -21.14 24.66 -7.55
N LYS A 295 -22.44 24.44 -7.36
CA LYS A 295 -23.48 25.45 -7.73
C LYS A 295 -23.51 26.66 -6.80
N MET A 296 -23.18 26.50 -5.54
CA MET A 296 -23.15 27.58 -4.54
C MET A 296 -21.91 28.48 -4.64
N GLY A 297 -21.10 28.32 -5.67
CA GLY A 297 -19.94 29.19 -5.90
C GLY A 297 -18.60 28.50 -5.70
N ARG A 298 -18.59 27.17 -5.49
CA ARG A 298 -17.38 26.37 -5.24
C ARG A 298 -16.69 26.69 -3.90
N ASN A 299 -15.51 26.11 -3.66
CA ASN A 299 -14.71 26.32 -2.44
C ASN A 299 -15.55 26.23 -1.15
N THR A 300 -16.40 25.24 -1.05
CA THR A 300 -17.35 25.10 0.06
C THR A 300 -17.66 23.64 0.34
N VAL A 301 -18.18 23.39 1.54
CA VAL A 301 -18.64 22.08 1.99
C VAL A 301 -20.16 22.06 2.04
N GLN A 302 -20.77 21.00 1.49
CA GLN A 302 -22.21 20.77 1.57
C GLN A 302 -22.50 19.39 2.14
N ILE A 303 -23.59 19.27 2.88
CA ILE A 303 -24.06 18.01 3.47
C ILE A 303 -25.34 17.59 2.78
N ASN A 304 -25.46 16.29 2.47
CA ASN A 304 -26.71 15.67 2.05
C ASN A 304 -27.08 14.59 3.06
N GLU A 305 -27.88 14.98 4.07
CA GLU A 305 -28.49 14.04 5.00
C GLU A 305 -29.77 13.43 4.43
N LEU A 306 -30.04 12.20 4.79
CA LEU A 306 -31.39 11.64 4.54
C LEU A 306 -32.37 12.37 5.45
N THR A 307 -33.33 13.05 4.85
CA THR A 307 -34.43 13.67 5.57
C THR A 307 -35.26 12.53 6.22
N THR A 308 -35.09 12.35 7.52
CA THR A 308 -35.93 11.40 8.26
C THR A 308 -37.37 11.91 8.29
N GLN A 309 -38.35 11.00 8.27
CA GLN A 309 -39.75 11.42 8.42
C GLN A 309 -40.02 12.30 9.64
N GLN A 310 -39.18 12.19 10.67
CA GLN A 310 -39.25 13.06 11.87
C GLN A 310 -38.81 14.51 11.58
N ASP A 311 -37.89 14.71 10.63
CA ASP A 311 -37.44 16.07 10.26
C ASP A 311 -38.49 16.77 9.37
N LEU A 312 -39.22 16.01 8.55
CA LEU A 312 -40.36 16.52 7.79
C LEU A 312 -41.49 16.97 8.72
N TYR A 313 -41.73 16.23 9.80
CA TYR A 313 -42.75 16.62 10.84
C TYR A 313 -42.31 17.88 11.62
N LYS A 314 -40.99 18.05 11.89
CA LYS A 314 -40.49 19.24 12.58
C LYS A 314 -40.46 20.48 11.69
N GLN A 315 -40.26 20.32 10.37
CA GLN A 315 -40.35 21.43 9.43
C GLN A 315 -41.80 21.88 9.22
N SER A 316 -42.74 20.95 9.04
CA SER A 316 -44.14 21.29 8.92
C SER A 316 -44.74 21.89 10.20
N ALA A 317 -44.19 21.57 11.38
CA ALA A 317 -44.60 22.15 12.67
C ALA A 317 -43.99 23.54 12.96
N LYS A 318 -43.00 23.98 12.18
CA LYS A 318 -42.41 25.34 12.23
C LYS A 318 -43.01 26.31 11.23
N GLU A 319 -43.70 25.80 10.22
CA GLU A 319 -44.40 26.58 9.18
C GLU A 319 -45.91 26.74 9.45
N ALA A 320 -46.45 26.11 10.53
CA ALA A 320 -47.82 26.29 11.01
C ALA A 320 -47.81 27.13 12.30
#